data_2c3ec606908f93dce90422b5f6ed5475
#
_entry.id   2c3ec606908f93dce90422b5f6ed5475
#
_cell.length_a   1.000
_cell.length_b   1.000
_cell.length_c   1.000
_cell.angle_alpha   90.00
_cell.angle_beta   90.00
_cell.angle_gamma   90.00
#
_symmetry.space_group_name_H-M   'P 1'
#
loop_
_entity.id
_entity.type
_entity.pdbx_description
1 polymer ?
#
loop_
_entity_poly.entity_id
_entity_poly.type
_entity_poly.pdbx_seq_one_letter_code
_entity_poly.pdbx_strand_id
1 'polypeptide(L)'
;YVAIGAQGGRKAGVPGEDADGVKTGVEFLRSVNLDESTKLSGRTVVVGGGNVAVDVARAALRAGSGEVSMFCLESRDIMPAAKDEVAEAEEEGISVNNSWGPKEILTENGKVKAIVFKKCLSVKDADGRFNPQYDENDLMTVECENVLLSIGQSIVWGDLLKGTKVEI
;
A
#
# COMPACT_ATOMS: atom_id res chain seq x y z
N TYR A 1 -13.87 13.93 -24.83
CA TYR A 1 -13.43 13.98 -23.43
C TYR A 1 -12.98 12.59 -22.99
N VAL A 2 -11.76 12.49 -22.44
CA VAL A 2 -11.20 11.23 -21.96
C VAL A 2 -11.27 11.22 -20.42
N ALA A 3 -11.97 10.26 -19.84
CA ALA A 3 -12.22 10.16 -18.41
C ALA A 3 -12.14 8.70 -17.96
N ILE A 4 -10.94 8.10 -18.08
CA ILE A 4 -10.70 6.66 -17.80
C ILE A 4 -10.32 6.35 -16.36
N GLY A 5 -10.13 7.36 -15.53
CA GLY A 5 -9.69 7.21 -14.14
C GLY A 5 -8.25 6.75 -13.97
N ALA A 6 -7.79 6.64 -12.73
CA ALA A 6 -6.45 6.18 -12.36
C ALA A 6 -6.53 4.71 -11.87
N GLN A 7 -6.38 3.76 -12.77
CA GLN A 7 -6.60 2.33 -12.51
C GLN A 7 -5.31 1.57 -12.15
N GLY A 8 -4.13 2.16 -12.38
CA GLY A 8 -2.85 1.54 -12.10
C GLY A 8 -2.40 1.84 -10.67
N GLY A 9 -2.14 0.81 -9.88
CA GLY A 9 -1.45 0.96 -8.61
C GLY A 9 0.03 1.24 -8.83
N ARG A 10 0.64 2.02 -7.93
CA ARG A 10 2.09 2.27 -7.95
C ARG A 10 2.83 1.18 -7.21
N LYS A 11 3.99 0.80 -7.73
CA LYS A 11 4.95 -0.06 -7.08
C LYS A 11 5.88 0.75 -6.17
N ALA A 12 6.41 0.14 -5.12
CA ALA A 12 7.32 0.78 -4.19
C ALA A 12 8.76 0.88 -4.71
N GLY A 13 9.11 0.05 -5.70
CA GLY A 13 10.47 -0.03 -6.24
C GLY A 13 11.43 -0.74 -5.28
N VAL A 14 10.93 -1.64 -4.46
CA VAL A 14 11.74 -2.38 -3.47
C VAL A 14 11.95 -3.83 -3.91
N PRO A 15 13.06 -4.46 -3.50
CA PRO A 15 13.28 -5.88 -3.77
C PRO A 15 12.14 -6.75 -3.26
N GLY A 16 11.75 -7.76 -4.04
CA GLY A 16 10.72 -8.74 -3.68
C GLY A 16 9.28 -8.31 -3.97
N GLU A 17 9.04 -7.13 -4.52
CA GLU A 17 7.67 -6.63 -4.80
C GLU A 17 6.92 -7.36 -5.94
N ASP A 18 7.60 -8.24 -6.67
CA ASP A 18 6.99 -9.09 -7.71
C ASP A 18 6.66 -10.51 -7.21
N ALA A 19 6.82 -10.77 -5.91
CA ALA A 19 6.56 -12.08 -5.31
C ALA A 19 5.05 -12.41 -5.25
N ASP A 20 4.73 -13.69 -5.24
CA ASP A 20 3.38 -14.17 -4.94
C ASP A 20 2.98 -13.75 -3.52
N GLY A 21 1.81 -13.14 -3.38
CA GLY A 21 1.34 -12.50 -2.16
C GLY A 21 1.49 -10.96 -2.15
N VAL A 22 2.16 -10.35 -3.16
CA VAL A 22 2.20 -8.89 -3.33
C VAL A 22 1.16 -8.48 -4.37
N LYS A 23 0.33 -7.49 -4.04
CA LYS A 23 -0.61 -6.85 -4.97
C LYS A 23 -0.65 -5.34 -4.74
N THR A 24 -1.04 -4.59 -5.75
CA THR A 24 -1.44 -3.20 -5.50
C THR A 24 -2.81 -3.16 -4.84
N GLY A 25 -3.06 -2.14 -4.01
CA GLY A 25 -4.34 -1.99 -3.31
C GLY A 25 -5.53 -1.91 -4.28
N VAL A 26 -5.34 -1.24 -5.42
CA VAL A 26 -6.39 -1.13 -6.46
C VAL A 26 -6.71 -2.48 -7.09
N GLU A 27 -5.70 -3.28 -7.43
CA GLU A 27 -5.91 -4.64 -7.95
C GLU A 27 -6.61 -5.53 -6.93
N PHE A 28 -6.24 -5.43 -5.67
CA PHE A 28 -6.89 -6.18 -4.60
C PHE A 28 -8.35 -5.76 -4.43
N LEU A 29 -8.65 -4.46 -4.30
CA LEU A 29 -10.03 -3.97 -4.19
C LEU A 29 -10.87 -4.37 -5.40
N ARG A 30 -10.31 -4.30 -6.60
CA ARG A 30 -11.00 -4.79 -7.80
C ARG A 30 -11.30 -6.28 -7.71
N SER A 31 -10.34 -7.08 -7.25
CA SER A 31 -10.52 -8.54 -7.12
C SER A 31 -11.67 -8.88 -6.18
N VAL A 32 -11.71 -8.29 -4.98
CA VAL A 32 -12.75 -8.58 -3.99
C VAL A 32 -14.14 -8.04 -4.39
N ASN A 33 -14.18 -6.97 -5.19
CA ASN A 33 -15.45 -6.41 -5.68
C ASN A 33 -16.04 -7.18 -6.87
N LEU A 34 -15.20 -7.82 -7.69
CA LEU A 34 -15.63 -8.57 -8.86
C LEU A 34 -15.83 -10.07 -8.58
N ASP A 35 -15.18 -10.59 -7.57
CA ASP A 35 -15.21 -12.00 -7.22
C ASP A 35 -15.29 -12.19 -5.70
N GLU A 36 -16.46 -12.51 -5.21
CA GLU A 36 -16.75 -12.78 -3.79
C GLU A 36 -15.96 -13.98 -3.24
N SER A 37 -15.41 -14.83 -4.12
CA SER A 37 -14.55 -15.95 -3.73
C SER A 37 -13.12 -15.51 -3.39
N THR A 38 -12.75 -14.27 -3.70
CA THR A 38 -11.42 -13.73 -3.35
C THR A 38 -11.23 -13.74 -1.84
N LYS A 39 -10.29 -14.54 -1.37
CA LYS A 39 -9.98 -14.69 0.06
C LYS A 39 -8.50 -14.43 0.30
N LEU A 40 -8.21 -13.90 1.47
CA LEU A 40 -6.87 -13.84 2.04
C LEU A 40 -6.76 -14.84 3.20
N SER A 41 -5.55 -15.25 3.48
CA SER A 41 -5.21 -16.05 4.66
C SER A 41 -3.93 -15.52 5.28
N GLY A 42 -3.74 -15.78 6.56
CA GLY A 42 -2.57 -15.32 7.29
C GLY A 42 -2.59 -13.82 7.58
N ARG A 43 -1.43 -13.22 7.72
CA ARG A 43 -1.25 -11.80 8.04
C ARG A 43 -1.13 -10.98 6.76
N THR A 44 -1.75 -9.81 6.77
CA THR A 44 -1.68 -8.85 5.66
C THR A 44 -1.07 -7.53 6.14
N VAL A 45 -0.07 -7.08 5.41
CA VAL A 45 0.52 -5.75 5.59
C VAL A 45 0.06 -4.84 4.45
N VAL A 46 -0.53 -3.70 4.80
CA VAL A 46 -0.91 -2.65 3.86
C VAL A 46 0.10 -1.51 3.95
N VAL A 47 0.71 -1.15 2.84
CA VAL A 47 1.68 -0.05 2.76
C VAL A 47 1.00 1.17 2.16
N GLY A 48 0.84 2.22 2.95
CA GLY A 48 0.23 3.49 2.53
C GLY A 48 -0.52 4.18 3.68
N GLY A 49 -0.71 5.49 3.57
CA GLY A 49 -1.30 6.34 4.60
C GLY A 49 -2.53 7.15 4.15
N GLY A 50 -3.05 6.93 2.95
CA GLY A 50 -4.26 7.60 2.43
C GLY A 50 -5.54 6.79 2.65
N ASN A 51 -6.71 7.38 2.35
CA ASN A 51 -8.01 6.71 2.49
C ASN A 51 -8.08 5.38 1.73
N VAL A 52 -7.49 5.30 0.54
CA VAL A 52 -7.43 4.01 -0.21
C VAL A 52 -6.71 2.92 0.58
N ALA A 53 -5.67 3.26 1.36
CA ALA A 53 -4.99 2.28 2.20
C ALA A 53 -5.88 1.81 3.35
N VAL A 54 -6.70 2.69 3.92
CA VAL A 54 -7.70 2.33 4.94
C VAL A 54 -8.75 1.39 4.35
N ASP A 55 -9.31 1.72 3.17
CA ASP A 55 -10.27 0.87 2.46
C ASP A 55 -9.69 -0.52 2.17
N VAL A 56 -8.44 -0.57 1.70
CA VAL A 56 -7.71 -1.83 1.41
C VAL A 56 -7.54 -2.65 2.68
N ALA A 57 -7.17 -2.04 3.80
CA ALA A 57 -6.97 -2.73 5.07
C ALA A 57 -8.28 -3.32 5.60
N ARG A 58 -9.36 -2.54 5.59
CA ARG A 58 -10.69 -3.01 5.99
C ARG A 58 -11.23 -4.10 5.07
N ALA A 59 -10.99 -3.98 3.75
CA ALA A 59 -11.35 -5.02 2.78
C ALA A 59 -10.54 -6.30 3.00
N ALA A 60 -9.25 -6.21 3.33
CA ALA A 60 -8.39 -7.36 3.62
C ALA A 60 -8.88 -8.13 4.85
N LEU A 61 -9.29 -7.42 5.90
CA LEU A 61 -9.88 -8.03 7.09
C LEU A 61 -11.16 -8.79 6.74
N ARG A 62 -12.06 -8.17 5.96
CA ARG A 62 -13.32 -8.80 5.49
C ARG A 62 -13.09 -9.96 4.51
N ALA A 63 -11.98 -9.93 3.75
CA ALA A 63 -11.59 -11.04 2.88
C ALA A 63 -11.01 -12.25 3.62
N GLY A 64 -10.86 -12.17 4.95
CA GLY A 64 -10.47 -13.29 5.81
C GLY A 64 -9.01 -13.29 6.25
N SER A 65 -8.28 -12.16 6.11
CA SER A 65 -6.96 -12.01 6.73
C SER A 65 -7.08 -12.16 8.25
N GLY A 66 -6.19 -12.94 8.85
CA GLY A 66 -6.20 -13.18 10.30
C GLY A 66 -5.75 -11.98 11.13
N GLU A 67 -4.85 -11.18 10.56
CA GLU A 67 -4.33 -9.94 11.14
C GLU A 67 -4.03 -8.95 10.02
N VAL A 68 -4.38 -7.68 10.22
CA VAL A 68 -4.08 -6.61 9.27
C VAL A 68 -3.35 -5.48 9.95
N SER A 69 -2.22 -5.08 9.37
CA SER A 69 -1.40 -3.95 9.83
C SER A 69 -1.16 -2.96 8.69
N MET A 70 -1.34 -1.69 8.97
CA MET A 70 -1.01 -0.59 8.05
C MET A 70 0.32 0.04 8.43
N PHE A 71 1.13 0.38 7.42
CA PHE A 71 2.41 1.08 7.56
C PHE A 71 2.46 2.25 6.60
N CYS A 72 2.83 3.44 7.09
CA CYS A 72 2.96 4.63 6.26
C CYS A 72 4.16 5.50 6.65
N LEU A 73 4.61 6.31 5.70
CA LEU A 73 5.75 7.23 5.88
C LEU A 73 5.44 8.36 6.88
N GLU A 74 4.21 8.81 6.87
CA GLU A 74 3.76 9.96 7.62
C GLU A 74 3.67 9.64 9.12
N SER A 75 3.91 10.66 9.96
CA SER A 75 3.49 10.61 11.35
C SER A 75 1.95 10.67 11.46
N ARG A 76 1.42 10.31 12.60
CA ARG A 76 -0.03 10.29 12.85
C ARG A 76 -0.71 11.63 12.53
N ASP A 77 -0.03 12.74 12.85
CA ASP A 77 -0.59 14.09 12.74
C ASP A 77 -0.73 14.57 11.29
N ILE A 78 0.15 14.07 10.38
CA ILE A 78 0.20 14.45 8.96
C ILE A 78 -0.23 13.34 8.01
N MET A 79 -0.74 12.23 8.55
CA MET A 79 -1.28 11.13 7.77
C MET A 79 -2.44 11.64 6.89
N PRO A 80 -2.43 11.36 5.56
CA PRO A 80 -3.42 11.96 4.64
C PRO A 80 -4.83 11.37 4.77
N ALA A 81 -4.99 10.18 5.36
CA ALA A 81 -6.29 9.57 5.57
C ALA A 81 -7.14 10.37 6.56
N ALA A 82 -8.46 10.36 6.37
CA ALA A 82 -9.42 10.97 7.28
C ALA A 82 -9.32 10.33 8.67
N LYS A 83 -9.27 11.17 9.71
CA LYS A 83 -9.02 10.71 11.09
C LYS A 83 -10.09 9.77 11.63
N ASP A 84 -11.33 10.01 11.24
CA ASP A 84 -12.49 9.17 11.57
C ASP A 84 -12.40 7.79 10.89
N GLU A 85 -12.04 7.73 9.61
CA GLU A 85 -11.83 6.46 8.90
C GLU A 85 -10.69 5.63 9.50
N VAL A 86 -9.60 6.30 9.93
CA VAL A 86 -8.48 5.63 10.61
C VAL A 86 -8.92 5.11 11.98
N ALA A 87 -9.71 5.89 12.73
CA ALA A 87 -10.24 5.46 14.03
C ALA A 87 -11.17 4.23 13.89
N GLU A 88 -12.06 4.26 12.90
CA GLU A 88 -12.92 3.10 12.60
C GLU A 88 -12.11 1.84 12.23
N ALA A 89 -11.04 1.99 11.44
CA ALA A 89 -10.17 0.87 11.11
C ALA A 89 -9.46 0.29 12.36
N GLU A 90 -9.01 1.15 13.27
CA GLU A 90 -8.43 0.73 14.55
C GLU A 90 -9.46 0.03 15.45
N GLU A 91 -10.71 0.49 15.48
CA GLU A 91 -11.82 -0.17 16.19
C GLU A 91 -12.13 -1.56 15.60
N GLU A 92 -11.96 -1.74 14.29
CA GLU A 92 -12.07 -3.05 13.62
C GLU A 92 -10.85 -3.97 13.92
N GLY A 93 -9.84 -3.51 14.65
CA GLY A 93 -8.66 -4.29 15.04
C GLY A 93 -7.47 -4.17 14.10
N ILE A 94 -7.47 -3.20 13.18
CA ILE A 94 -6.35 -2.93 12.30
C ILE A 94 -5.30 -2.11 13.04
N SER A 95 -4.05 -2.53 13.06
CA SER A 95 -2.97 -1.75 13.66
C SER A 95 -2.39 -0.74 12.66
N VAL A 96 -2.22 0.52 13.09
CA VAL A 96 -1.68 1.60 12.26
C VAL A 96 -0.31 2.02 12.76
N ASN A 97 0.72 1.82 11.92
CA ASN A 97 2.13 2.05 12.23
C ASN A 97 2.66 3.21 11.39
N ASN A 98 2.83 4.35 12.02
CA ASN A 98 3.29 5.57 11.40
C ASN A 98 4.82 5.70 11.36
N SER A 99 5.33 6.48 10.42
CA SER A 99 6.75 6.80 10.24
C SER A 99 7.62 5.58 9.88
N TRP A 100 7.12 4.74 8.98
CA TRP A 100 7.82 3.58 8.44
C TRP A 100 7.71 3.51 6.92
N GLY A 101 8.83 3.35 6.23
CA GLY A 101 8.89 3.13 4.78
C GLY A 101 9.36 1.74 4.41
N PRO A 102 8.84 1.12 3.35
CA PRO A 102 9.27 -0.20 2.93
C PRO A 102 10.73 -0.16 2.45
N LYS A 103 11.53 -1.18 2.83
CA LYS A 103 12.90 -1.38 2.39
C LYS A 103 13.01 -2.54 1.43
N GLU A 104 12.47 -3.66 1.80
CA GLU A 104 12.46 -4.89 1.00
C GLU A 104 11.36 -5.86 1.45
N ILE A 105 10.93 -6.73 0.55
CA ILE A 105 10.03 -7.83 0.84
C ILE A 105 10.83 -9.13 0.80
N LEU A 106 10.89 -9.83 1.93
CA LEU A 106 11.56 -11.11 2.05
C LEU A 106 10.67 -12.21 1.50
N THR A 107 11.25 -13.07 0.69
CA THR A 107 10.52 -14.14 0.02
C THR A 107 11.12 -15.51 0.32
N GLU A 108 10.27 -16.51 0.33
CA GLU A 108 10.65 -17.91 0.41
C GLU A 108 9.88 -18.71 -0.64
N ASN A 109 10.61 -19.41 -1.50
CA ASN A 109 10.03 -20.17 -2.63
C ASN A 109 9.13 -19.30 -3.55
N GLY A 110 9.51 -18.02 -3.75
CA GLY A 110 8.78 -17.06 -4.58
C GLY A 110 7.53 -16.43 -3.95
N LYS A 111 7.25 -16.74 -2.68
CA LYS A 111 6.13 -16.19 -1.92
C LYS A 111 6.60 -15.22 -0.85
N VAL A 112 5.75 -14.27 -0.50
CA VAL A 112 5.99 -13.36 0.63
C VAL A 112 6.15 -14.16 1.93
N LYS A 113 7.15 -13.77 2.72
CA LYS A 113 7.41 -14.27 4.07
C LYS A 113 7.41 -13.17 5.12
N ALA A 114 7.96 -12.02 4.75
CA ALA A 114 8.01 -10.84 5.61
C ALA A 114 8.25 -9.59 4.78
N ILE A 115 8.01 -8.43 5.37
CA ILE A 115 8.43 -7.14 4.83
C ILE A 115 9.34 -6.44 5.84
N VAL A 116 10.42 -5.83 5.36
CA VAL A 116 11.33 -5.03 6.16
C VAL A 116 11.03 -3.57 5.93
N PHE A 117 10.84 -2.83 7.00
CA PHE A 117 10.67 -1.39 7.02
C PHE A 117 11.90 -0.69 7.58
N LYS A 118 12.08 0.56 7.18
CA LYS A 118 13.04 1.49 7.76
C LYS A 118 12.32 2.72 8.32
N LYS A 119 12.83 3.25 9.42
CA LYS A 119 12.24 4.40 10.09
C LYS A 119 12.25 5.62 9.20
N CYS A 120 11.10 6.23 8.97
CA CYS A 120 10.98 7.49 8.26
C CYS A 120 11.12 8.66 9.26
N LEU A 121 12.13 9.49 9.05
CA LEU A 121 12.42 10.65 9.88
C LEU A 121 11.64 11.88 9.43
N SER A 122 11.49 12.05 8.12
CA SER A 122 10.66 13.10 7.52
C SER A 122 10.17 12.65 6.15
N VAL A 123 8.98 13.10 5.73
CA VAL A 123 8.40 12.79 4.42
C VAL A 123 8.76 13.87 3.39
N LYS A 124 9.02 15.10 3.86
CA LYS A 124 9.31 16.25 3.02
C LYS A 124 10.66 16.86 3.36
N ASP A 125 11.31 17.45 2.37
CA ASP A 125 12.51 18.25 2.55
C ASP A 125 12.18 19.68 3.07
N ALA A 126 13.24 20.51 3.21
CA ALA A 126 13.11 21.89 3.66
C ALA A 126 12.28 22.78 2.73
N ASP A 127 12.17 22.42 1.45
CA ASP A 127 11.36 23.12 0.46
C ASP A 127 9.91 22.61 0.41
N GLY A 128 9.55 21.65 1.26
CA GLY A 128 8.21 21.05 1.32
C GLY A 128 7.91 20.03 0.21
N ARG A 129 8.93 19.62 -0.56
CA ARG A 129 8.79 18.62 -1.61
C ARG A 129 8.86 17.22 -1.01
N PHE A 130 8.13 16.28 -1.62
CA PHE A 130 8.19 14.87 -1.23
C PHE A 130 9.60 14.31 -1.45
N ASN A 131 10.34 14.10 -0.35
CA ASN A 131 11.70 13.58 -0.33
C ASN A 131 11.96 12.87 1.00
N PRO A 132 11.45 11.65 1.18
CA PRO A 132 11.52 10.94 2.45
C PRO A 132 12.95 10.69 2.90
N GLN A 133 13.23 11.01 4.17
CA GLN A 133 14.52 10.74 4.82
C GLN A 133 14.34 9.60 5.80
N TYR A 134 15.33 8.69 5.84
CA TYR A 134 15.23 7.47 6.63
C TYR A 134 16.43 7.30 7.57
N ASP A 135 16.19 6.64 8.70
CA ASP A 135 17.25 6.00 9.46
C ASP A 135 17.44 4.58 8.91
N GLU A 136 18.57 4.37 8.24
CA GLU A 136 18.88 3.06 7.63
C GLU A 136 19.28 2.00 8.66
N ASN A 137 19.50 2.39 9.94
CA ASN A 137 19.84 1.48 11.03
C ASN A 137 18.63 1.10 11.89
N ASP A 138 17.55 1.89 11.87
CA ASP A 138 16.30 1.58 12.59
C ASP A 138 15.38 0.81 11.65
N LEU A 139 15.45 -0.52 11.74
CA LEU A 139 14.72 -1.44 10.88
C LEU A 139 13.68 -2.22 11.69
N MET A 140 12.56 -2.50 11.05
CA MET A 140 11.51 -3.36 11.58
C MET A 140 11.16 -4.44 10.56
N THR A 141 11.19 -5.70 10.97
CA THR A 141 10.75 -6.83 10.14
C THR A 141 9.39 -7.30 10.63
N VAL A 142 8.44 -7.40 9.69
CA VAL A 142 7.07 -7.85 9.95
C VAL A 142 6.80 -9.09 9.11
N GLU A 143 6.57 -10.22 9.78
CA GLU A 143 6.17 -11.46 9.11
C GLU A 143 4.75 -11.31 8.57
N CYS A 144 4.55 -11.68 7.30
CA CYS A 144 3.24 -11.64 6.64
C CYS A 144 3.22 -12.56 5.43
N GLU A 145 2.04 -12.93 5.02
CA GLU A 145 1.78 -13.72 3.80
C GLU A 145 1.32 -12.85 2.64
N ASN A 146 0.78 -11.65 2.95
CA ASN A 146 0.27 -10.72 1.94
C ASN A 146 0.81 -9.31 2.16
N VAL A 147 1.21 -8.64 1.07
CA VAL A 147 1.58 -7.22 1.05
C VAL A 147 0.72 -6.50 0.03
N LEU A 148 -0.03 -5.48 0.47
CA LEU A 148 -0.91 -4.68 -0.36
C LEU A 148 -0.37 -3.24 -0.47
N LEU A 149 0.16 -2.88 -1.64
CA LEU A 149 0.78 -1.58 -1.88
C LEU A 149 -0.28 -0.54 -2.24
N SER A 150 -0.52 0.43 -1.35
CA SER A 150 -1.53 1.50 -1.49
C SER A 150 -0.87 2.90 -1.48
N ILE A 151 0.24 3.05 -2.22
CA ILE A 151 1.13 4.22 -2.24
C ILE A 151 0.86 5.17 -3.40
N GLY A 152 -0.35 5.16 -3.90
CA GLY A 152 -0.84 6.01 -4.97
C GLY A 152 -1.27 5.25 -6.20
N GLN A 153 -1.87 6.02 -7.11
CA GLN A 153 -2.47 5.52 -8.34
C GLN A 153 -1.95 6.30 -9.53
N SER A 154 -2.04 5.71 -10.72
CA SER A 154 -1.67 6.33 -11.99
C SER A 154 -2.67 5.98 -13.08
N ILE A 155 -2.76 6.85 -14.09
CA ILE A 155 -3.55 6.57 -15.28
C ILE A 155 -2.76 5.56 -16.12
N VAL A 156 -3.42 4.49 -16.53
CA VAL A 156 -2.87 3.50 -17.48
C VAL A 156 -3.46 3.79 -18.84
N TRP A 157 -2.70 4.45 -19.69
CA TRP A 157 -3.15 4.87 -21.02
C TRP A 157 -3.24 3.69 -21.98
N GLY A 158 -2.37 2.71 -21.87
CA GLY A 158 -2.24 1.62 -22.83
C GLY A 158 -2.11 2.17 -24.26
N ASP A 159 -2.88 1.61 -25.19
CA ASP A 159 -2.94 2.05 -26.58
C ASP A 159 -4.04 3.11 -26.87
N LEU A 160 -4.75 3.59 -25.85
CA LEU A 160 -5.91 4.47 -26.02
C LEU A 160 -5.61 5.74 -26.83
N LEU A 161 -4.43 6.33 -26.65
CA LEU A 161 -4.03 7.55 -27.34
C LEU A 161 -3.12 7.30 -28.53
N LYS A 162 -2.83 6.05 -28.86
CA LYS A 162 -1.97 5.67 -29.99
C LYS A 162 -2.59 6.15 -31.31
N GLY A 163 -1.82 6.91 -32.09
CA GLY A 163 -2.27 7.50 -33.35
C GLY A 163 -3.17 8.71 -33.23
N THR A 164 -3.41 9.21 -32.03
CA THR A 164 -4.10 10.49 -31.78
C THR A 164 -3.11 11.66 -31.72
N LYS A 165 -3.63 12.90 -31.76
CA LYS A 165 -2.86 14.14 -31.54
C LYS A 165 -2.96 14.63 -30.08
N VAL A 166 -3.46 13.80 -29.17
CA VAL A 166 -3.61 14.16 -27.75
C VAL A 166 -2.25 14.01 -27.08
N GLU A 167 -1.77 15.09 -26.50
CA GLU A 167 -0.57 15.11 -25.63
C GLU A 167 -0.98 14.90 -24.16
N ILE A 168 -0.14 14.20 -23.38
CA ILE A 168 -0.33 13.89 -21.96
C ILE A 168 0.87 14.35 -21.14
#